data_85362c942811d4c249776be9cea8ed9d
#
_entry.id   85362c942811d4c249776be9cea8ed9d
#
_cell.length_a   1.000
_cell.length_b   1.000
_cell.length_c   1.000
_cell.angle_alpha   90.00
_cell.angle_beta   90.00
_cell.angle_gamma   90.00
#
_symmetry.space_group_name_H-M   'P 1'
#
loop_
_entity.id
_entity.type
_entity.pdbx_description
1 polymer ?
#
loop_
_entity_poly.entity_id
_entity_poly.type
_entity_poly.pdbx_seq_one_letter_code
_entity_poly.pdbx_strand_id
1 'polypeptide(L)'
;GQILLEGQRIDQLPHEQMRHIRGRKIGAVFQDPLTSLNPLYTVGQQLTETIQTHLPVTAAEARKRAISLLEDTGIPAAAQRIDHYPHQFSGGMRQRVVIALALAAEPKLIVADEPTTALDVSIQAQIISLLKRVCQEHGAAVMLITHDMGVIAETCDRVAVMYAGRIAEIGPVHEVIN
;
A
#
# COMPACT_ATOMS: atom_id res chain seq x y z
N GLY A 1 14.15 -20.53 -3.39
CA GLY A 1 13.77 -19.79 -2.19
C GLY A 1 12.40 -20.19 -1.66
N GLN A 2 12.02 -19.64 -0.53
CA GLN A 2 10.72 -19.85 0.09
C GLN A 2 10.16 -18.51 0.52
N ILE A 3 8.83 -18.33 0.37
CA ILE A 3 8.11 -17.16 0.88
C ILE A 3 7.09 -17.65 1.90
N LEU A 4 7.22 -17.14 3.12
CA LEU A 4 6.33 -17.47 4.25
C LEU A 4 5.52 -16.23 4.63
N LEU A 5 4.22 -16.41 4.78
CA LEU A 5 3.32 -15.40 5.32
C LEU A 5 2.63 -15.98 6.56
N GLU A 6 2.82 -15.37 7.73
CA GLU A 6 2.32 -15.87 9.01
C GLU A 6 2.66 -17.37 9.24
N GLY A 7 3.87 -17.77 8.86
CA GLY A 7 4.34 -19.16 8.98
C GLY A 7 3.86 -20.12 7.89
N GLN A 8 2.95 -19.70 7.02
CA GLN A 8 2.48 -20.51 5.89
C GLN A 8 3.30 -20.22 4.64
N ARG A 9 3.78 -21.26 3.99
CA ARG A 9 4.49 -21.15 2.70
C ARG A 9 3.49 -20.79 1.59
N ILE A 10 3.73 -19.68 0.88
CA ILE A 10 2.80 -19.16 -0.14
C ILE A 10 3.35 -19.20 -1.59
N ASP A 11 4.66 -19.38 -1.79
CA ASP A 11 5.29 -19.39 -3.10
C ASP A 11 4.91 -20.60 -3.98
N GLN A 12 4.30 -21.62 -3.39
CA GLN A 12 3.88 -22.85 -4.10
C GLN A 12 2.35 -23.03 -4.09
N LEU A 13 1.59 -22.05 -3.62
CA LEU A 13 0.13 -22.18 -3.59
C LEU A 13 -0.46 -22.17 -5.00
N PRO A 14 -1.50 -22.99 -5.26
CA PRO A 14 -2.30 -22.91 -6.48
C PRO A 14 -2.90 -21.51 -6.65
N HIS A 15 -3.12 -21.10 -7.90
CA HIS A 15 -3.63 -19.77 -8.25
C HIS A 15 -4.89 -19.39 -7.46
N GLU A 16 -5.83 -20.31 -7.31
CA GLU A 16 -7.07 -20.09 -6.56
C GLU A 16 -6.82 -19.79 -5.08
N GLN A 17 -5.90 -20.51 -4.42
CA GLN A 17 -5.55 -20.23 -3.03
C GLN A 17 -4.79 -18.91 -2.90
N MET A 18 -3.90 -18.61 -3.83
CA MET A 18 -3.17 -17.35 -3.86
C MET A 18 -4.10 -16.16 -4.10
N ARG A 19 -5.19 -16.34 -4.85
CA ARG A 19 -6.21 -15.32 -5.07
C ARG A 19 -6.88 -14.86 -3.76
N HIS A 20 -7.10 -15.76 -2.81
CA HIS A 20 -7.65 -15.43 -1.48
C HIS A 20 -6.65 -14.67 -0.59
N ILE A 21 -5.36 -14.78 -0.85
CA ILE A 21 -4.31 -14.05 -0.11
C ILE A 21 -4.12 -12.65 -0.68
N ARG A 22 -4.14 -12.52 -2.00
CA ARG A 22 -3.99 -11.23 -2.69
C ARG A 22 -5.17 -10.32 -2.37
N GLY A 23 -4.84 -9.08 -2.01
CA GLY A 23 -5.83 -8.09 -1.62
C GLY A 23 -6.33 -8.22 -0.20
N ARG A 24 -6.51 -9.43 0.33
CA ARG A 24 -7.00 -9.65 1.69
C ARG A 24 -5.87 -9.67 2.73
N LYS A 25 -4.84 -10.46 2.50
CA LYS A 25 -3.68 -10.57 3.41
C LYS A 25 -2.48 -9.75 2.96
N ILE A 26 -2.32 -9.57 1.66
CA ILE A 26 -1.26 -8.77 1.05
C ILE A 26 -1.91 -7.70 0.18
N GLY A 27 -1.70 -6.45 0.54
CA GLY A 27 -2.02 -5.29 -0.29
C GLY A 27 -0.81 -4.84 -1.11
N ALA A 28 -1.03 -4.11 -2.19
CA ALA A 28 0.03 -3.61 -3.05
C ALA A 28 -0.16 -2.13 -3.40
N VAL A 29 0.95 -1.40 -3.40
CA VAL A 29 1.05 -0.02 -3.87
C VAL A 29 2.09 0.01 -4.98
N PHE A 30 1.66 0.30 -6.21
CA PHE A 30 2.54 0.32 -7.39
C PHE A 30 2.98 1.74 -7.74
N GLN A 31 3.95 1.83 -8.64
CA GLN A 31 4.63 3.04 -9.07
C GLN A 31 3.69 4.10 -9.66
N ASP A 32 2.70 3.70 -10.45
CA ASP A 32 1.81 4.62 -11.16
C ASP A 32 0.39 4.60 -10.58
N PRO A 33 -0.02 5.68 -9.84
CA PRO A 33 -1.37 5.77 -9.31
C PRO A 33 -2.45 5.92 -10.39
N LEU A 34 -2.10 6.32 -11.62
CA LEU A 34 -3.05 6.42 -12.73
C LEU A 34 -3.52 5.05 -13.21
N THR A 35 -2.66 4.04 -13.14
CA THR A 35 -2.99 2.67 -13.53
C THR A 35 -3.65 1.88 -12.41
N SER A 36 -3.48 2.32 -11.16
CA SER A 36 -4.02 1.65 -9.97
C SER A 36 -5.48 2.01 -9.68
N LEU A 37 -5.96 3.14 -10.19
CA LEU A 37 -7.33 3.62 -10.01
C LEU A 37 -8.10 3.57 -11.32
N ASN A 38 -9.31 3.02 -11.29
CA ASN A 38 -10.18 3.03 -12.46
C ASN A 38 -10.80 4.44 -12.63
N PRO A 39 -10.56 5.13 -13.76
CA PRO A 39 -11.06 6.49 -13.96
C PRO A 39 -12.58 6.59 -14.14
N LEU A 40 -13.26 5.47 -14.40
CA LEU A 40 -14.70 5.43 -14.64
C LEU A 40 -15.53 5.35 -13.35
N TYR A 41 -14.90 5.07 -12.22
CA TYR A 41 -15.56 4.95 -10.92
C TYR A 41 -15.07 5.99 -9.94
N THR A 42 -15.96 6.42 -9.03
CA THR A 42 -15.55 7.30 -7.94
C THR A 42 -14.59 6.58 -6.99
N VAL A 43 -13.83 7.35 -6.24
CA VAL A 43 -12.94 6.81 -5.21
C VAL A 43 -13.73 5.99 -4.17
N GLY A 44 -14.92 6.47 -3.80
CA GLY A 44 -15.80 5.76 -2.87
C GLY A 44 -16.30 4.43 -3.39
N GLN A 45 -16.67 4.35 -4.67
CA GLN A 45 -17.09 3.10 -5.29
C GLN A 45 -15.98 2.06 -5.25
N GLN A 46 -14.75 2.45 -5.57
CA GLN A 46 -13.60 1.55 -5.58
C GLN A 46 -13.23 1.07 -4.18
N LEU A 47 -13.22 1.96 -3.20
CA LEU A 47 -12.95 1.61 -1.80
C LEU A 47 -14.02 0.70 -1.21
N THR A 48 -15.29 1.05 -1.37
CA THR A 48 -16.41 0.26 -0.81
C THR A 48 -16.53 -1.11 -1.46
N GLU A 49 -16.29 -1.21 -2.76
CA GLU A 49 -16.25 -2.50 -3.46
C GLU A 49 -15.14 -3.40 -2.89
N THR A 50 -13.95 -2.87 -2.72
CA THR A 50 -12.83 -3.62 -2.13
C THR A 50 -13.14 -4.06 -0.71
N ILE A 51 -13.67 -3.18 0.12
CA ILE A 51 -14.05 -3.49 1.50
C ILE A 51 -15.09 -4.61 1.54
N GLN A 52 -16.16 -4.51 0.77
CA GLN A 52 -17.25 -5.51 0.75
C GLN A 52 -16.84 -6.82 0.11
N THR A 53 -15.90 -6.81 -0.83
CA THR A 53 -15.36 -8.03 -1.44
C THR A 53 -14.59 -8.88 -0.43
N HIS A 54 -13.89 -8.26 0.51
CA HIS A 54 -12.96 -8.93 1.42
C HIS A 54 -13.47 -9.01 2.87
N LEU A 55 -14.39 -8.14 3.27
CA LEU A 55 -14.89 -8.04 4.64
C LEU A 55 -16.42 -8.19 4.69
N PRO A 56 -16.96 -8.85 5.75
CA PRO A 56 -18.39 -9.08 5.89
C PRO A 56 -19.09 -7.84 6.49
N VAL A 57 -19.19 -6.76 5.74
CA VAL A 57 -19.78 -5.49 6.19
C VAL A 57 -20.89 -5.02 5.25
N THR A 58 -21.81 -4.23 5.78
CA THR A 58 -22.86 -3.59 4.99
C THR A 58 -22.31 -2.45 4.12
N ALA A 59 -23.08 -2.02 3.13
CA ALA A 59 -22.69 -0.87 2.29
C ALA A 59 -22.48 0.41 3.11
N ALA A 60 -23.31 0.65 4.12
CA ALA A 60 -23.19 1.80 5.01
C ALA A 60 -21.90 1.75 5.85
N GLU A 61 -21.55 0.59 6.39
CA GLU A 61 -20.30 0.37 7.12
C GLU A 61 -19.09 0.49 6.21
N ALA A 62 -19.14 -0.05 5.00
CA ALA A 62 -18.09 0.06 4.01
C ALA A 62 -17.81 1.53 3.66
N ARG A 63 -18.85 2.34 3.46
CA ARG A 63 -18.70 3.78 3.21
C ARG A 63 -18.07 4.50 4.40
N LYS A 64 -18.47 4.20 5.61
CA LYS A 64 -17.86 4.76 6.83
C LYS A 64 -16.37 4.44 6.92
N ARG A 65 -16.01 3.18 6.70
CA ARG A 65 -14.60 2.73 6.69
C ARG A 65 -13.81 3.40 5.58
N ALA A 66 -14.39 3.55 4.39
CA ALA A 66 -13.75 4.23 3.27
C ALA A 66 -13.44 5.70 3.58
N ILE A 67 -14.37 6.42 4.19
CA ILE A 67 -14.15 7.81 4.62
C ILE A 67 -13.03 7.88 5.68
N SER A 68 -13.06 6.99 6.67
CA SER A 68 -12.02 6.92 7.70
C SER A 68 -10.63 6.64 7.12
N LEU A 69 -10.52 5.73 6.16
CA LEU A 69 -9.26 5.44 5.46
C LEU A 69 -8.74 6.65 4.69
N LEU A 70 -9.62 7.40 4.01
CA LEU A 70 -9.23 8.62 3.31
C LEU A 70 -8.75 9.70 4.28
N GLU A 71 -9.39 9.85 5.44
CA GLU A 71 -8.93 10.74 6.50
C GLU A 71 -7.55 10.33 7.03
N ASP A 72 -7.36 9.05 7.34
CA ASP A 72 -6.10 8.50 7.85
C ASP A 72 -4.94 8.69 6.86
N THR A 73 -5.23 8.61 5.57
CA THR A 73 -4.24 8.85 4.51
C THR A 73 -4.10 10.32 4.11
N GLY A 74 -4.75 11.23 4.83
CA GLY A 74 -4.56 12.67 4.69
C GLY A 74 -5.30 13.33 3.53
N ILE A 75 -6.42 12.75 3.10
CA ILE A 75 -7.31 13.38 2.11
C ILE A 75 -8.20 14.41 2.84
N PRO A 76 -8.05 15.71 2.56
CA PRO A 76 -8.89 16.73 3.19
C PRO A 76 -10.33 16.63 2.72
N ALA A 77 -11.30 16.92 3.60
CA ALA A 77 -12.73 16.83 3.31
C ALA A 77 -13.13 15.45 2.73
N ALA A 78 -12.66 14.38 3.35
CA ALA A 78 -12.82 13.02 2.86
C ALA A 78 -14.28 12.63 2.60
N ALA A 79 -15.20 13.03 3.48
CA ALA A 79 -16.63 12.75 3.34
C ALA A 79 -17.28 13.36 2.07
N GLN A 80 -16.69 14.42 1.54
CA GLN A 80 -17.13 15.06 0.29
C GLN A 80 -16.36 14.50 -0.91
N ARG A 81 -15.05 14.32 -0.77
CA ARG A 81 -14.16 13.86 -1.85
C ARG A 81 -14.31 12.38 -2.19
N ILE A 82 -14.91 11.60 -1.31
CA ILE A 82 -15.18 10.18 -1.57
C ILE A 82 -16.05 9.97 -2.83
N ASP A 83 -16.89 10.95 -3.16
CA ASP A 83 -17.75 10.89 -4.35
C ASP A 83 -17.09 11.48 -5.61
N HIS A 84 -15.83 11.89 -5.51
CA HIS A 84 -15.03 12.38 -6.64
C HIS A 84 -14.37 11.26 -7.42
N TYR A 85 -14.04 11.55 -8.69
CA TYR A 85 -13.32 10.66 -9.59
C TYR A 85 -11.80 10.86 -9.46
N PRO A 86 -10.98 9.86 -9.82
CA PRO A 86 -9.51 9.96 -9.71
C PRO A 86 -8.92 11.21 -10.38
N HIS A 87 -9.44 11.64 -11.53
CA HIS A 87 -8.95 12.82 -12.24
C HIS A 87 -9.16 14.15 -11.49
N GLN A 88 -10.02 14.16 -10.47
CA GLN A 88 -10.28 15.33 -9.62
C GLN A 88 -9.29 15.46 -8.46
N PHE A 89 -8.32 14.54 -8.36
CA PHE A 89 -7.27 14.54 -7.35
C PHE A 89 -5.91 14.86 -7.97
N SER A 90 -5.04 15.55 -7.22
CA SER A 90 -3.63 15.73 -7.59
C SER A 90 -2.87 14.39 -7.57
N GLY A 91 -1.65 14.35 -8.13
CA GLY A 91 -0.83 13.14 -8.13
C GLY A 91 -0.55 12.60 -6.72
N GLY A 92 -0.16 13.46 -5.79
CA GLY A 92 0.06 13.09 -4.39
C GLY A 92 -1.21 12.63 -3.68
N MET A 93 -2.35 13.23 -3.98
CA MET A 93 -3.65 12.80 -3.44
C MET A 93 -4.07 11.45 -4.02
N ARG A 94 -3.88 11.19 -5.31
CA ARG A 94 -4.14 9.88 -5.92
C ARG A 94 -3.31 8.79 -5.26
N GLN A 95 -2.04 9.05 -4.99
CA GLN A 95 -1.18 8.08 -4.30
C GLN A 95 -1.67 7.80 -2.88
N ARG A 96 -2.18 8.79 -2.17
CA ARG A 96 -2.83 8.62 -0.86
C ARG A 96 -4.08 7.74 -0.95
N VAL A 97 -4.89 7.92 -1.99
CA VAL A 97 -6.05 7.05 -2.27
C VAL A 97 -5.62 5.62 -2.57
N VAL A 98 -4.56 5.42 -3.33
CA VAL A 98 -4.00 4.08 -3.62
C VAL A 98 -3.53 3.40 -2.33
N ILE A 99 -2.91 4.12 -1.41
CA ILE A 99 -2.54 3.60 -0.09
C ILE A 99 -3.79 3.22 0.71
N ALA A 100 -4.82 4.06 0.73
CA ALA A 100 -6.10 3.75 1.37
C ALA A 100 -6.73 2.48 0.79
N LEU A 101 -6.71 2.32 -0.52
CA LEU A 101 -7.23 1.15 -1.22
C LEU A 101 -6.45 -0.12 -0.85
N ALA A 102 -5.13 -0.04 -0.75
CA ALA A 102 -4.30 -1.17 -0.32
C ALA A 102 -4.61 -1.61 1.12
N LEU A 103 -4.96 -0.68 2.00
CA LEU A 103 -5.34 -0.94 3.40
C LEU A 103 -6.79 -1.37 3.59
N ALA A 104 -7.63 -1.22 2.57
CA ALA A 104 -9.08 -1.36 2.69
C ALA A 104 -9.55 -2.76 3.15
N ALA A 105 -8.82 -3.81 2.80
CA ALA A 105 -9.09 -5.18 3.22
C ALA A 105 -8.40 -5.58 4.52
N GLU A 106 -7.80 -4.65 5.25
CA GLU A 106 -7.06 -4.89 6.49
C GLU A 106 -5.93 -5.93 6.32
N PRO A 107 -5.00 -5.72 5.36
CA PRO A 107 -3.94 -6.70 5.08
C PRO A 107 -2.92 -6.78 6.21
N LYS A 108 -2.13 -7.85 6.23
CA LYS A 108 -1.00 -8.03 7.14
C LYS A 108 0.32 -7.51 6.58
N LEU A 109 0.41 -7.40 5.26
CA LEU A 109 1.57 -6.92 4.53
C LEU A 109 1.14 -5.99 3.40
N ILE A 110 1.82 -4.86 3.28
CA ILE A 110 1.77 -4.00 2.10
C ILE A 110 3.09 -4.12 1.34
N VAL A 111 3.01 -4.50 0.08
CA VAL A 111 4.14 -4.43 -0.86
C VAL A 111 4.06 -3.10 -1.59
N ALA A 112 5.02 -2.23 -1.34
CA ALA A 112 5.13 -0.93 -1.99
C ALA A 112 6.30 -0.97 -2.99
N ASP A 113 5.97 -1.02 -4.27
CA ASP A 113 6.93 -1.13 -5.36
C ASP A 113 7.13 0.24 -6.03
N GLU A 114 8.26 0.88 -5.73
CA GLU A 114 8.61 2.21 -6.23
C GLU A 114 7.45 3.23 -6.05
N PRO A 115 6.84 3.35 -4.84
CA PRO A 115 5.54 4.00 -4.66
C PRO A 115 5.57 5.51 -4.88
N THR A 116 6.75 6.11 -5.07
CA THR A 116 6.94 7.56 -5.18
C THR A 116 7.63 8.02 -6.45
N THR A 117 8.01 7.12 -7.35
CA THR A 117 8.83 7.44 -8.53
C THR A 117 8.18 8.47 -9.47
N ALA A 118 6.85 8.49 -9.55
CA ALA A 118 6.09 9.44 -10.38
C ALA A 118 5.76 10.77 -9.68
N LEU A 119 6.31 11.02 -8.48
CA LEU A 119 6.00 12.19 -7.66
C LEU A 119 7.19 13.14 -7.54
N ASP A 120 6.91 14.41 -7.25
CA ASP A 120 7.93 15.40 -6.93
C ASP A 120 8.66 15.05 -5.63
N VAL A 121 9.95 15.39 -5.52
CA VAL A 121 10.81 15.03 -4.39
C VAL A 121 10.21 15.43 -3.03
N SER A 122 9.63 16.62 -2.94
CA SER A 122 8.99 17.09 -1.69
C SER A 122 7.78 16.26 -1.28
N ILE A 123 7.05 15.73 -2.24
CA ILE A 123 5.88 14.87 -2.01
C ILE A 123 6.31 13.44 -1.70
N GLN A 124 7.41 12.97 -2.29
CA GLN A 124 7.93 11.62 -2.06
C GLN A 124 8.17 11.34 -0.58
N ALA A 125 8.88 12.22 0.11
CA ALA A 125 9.16 12.09 1.54
C ALA A 125 7.87 12.04 2.38
N GLN A 126 6.89 12.86 2.03
CA GLN A 126 5.59 12.88 2.70
C GLN A 126 4.83 11.55 2.51
N ILE A 127 4.84 11.00 1.31
CA ILE A 127 4.17 9.73 0.99
C ILE A 127 4.83 8.55 1.71
N ILE A 128 6.16 8.49 1.76
CA ILE A 128 6.88 7.43 2.49
C ILE A 128 6.60 7.50 3.99
N SER A 129 6.66 8.69 4.56
CA SER A 129 6.33 8.91 5.98
C SER A 129 4.89 8.53 6.30
N LEU A 130 3.96 8.91 5.43
CA LEU A 130 2.55 8.55 5.53
C LEU A 130 2.37 7.03 5.50
N LEU A 131 2.96 6.35 4.51
CA LEU A 131 2.87 4.91 4.34
C LEU A 131 3.36 4.17 5.60
N LYS A 132 4.51 4.57 6.14
CA LYS A 132 5.04 4.01 7.39
C LYS A 132 4.06 4.19 8.55
N ARG A 133 3.58 5.41 8.76
CA ARG A 133 2.67 5.75 9.86
C ARG A 133 1.35 4.97 9.77
N VAL A 134 0.65 5.04 8.64
CA VAL A 134 -0.68 4.42 8.52
C VAL A 134 -0.60 2.90 8.56
N CYS A 135 0.46 2.30 8.01
CA CYS A 135 0.65 0.85 8.12
C CYS A 135 0.90 0.41 9.57
N GLN A 136 1.67 1.16 10.33
CA GLN A 136 1.86 0.91 11.77
C GLN A 136 0.54 1.03 12.53
N GLU A 137 -0.24 2.07 12.30
CA GLU A 137 -1.56 2.30 12.91
C GLU A 137 -2.56 1.18 12.59
N HIS A 138 -2.50 0.62 11.38
CA HIS A 138 -3.36 -0.48 10.92
C HIS A 138 -2.78 -1.88 11.17
N GLY A 139 -1.62 -1.98 11.80
CA GLY A 139 -0.99 -3.27 12.13
C GLY A 139 -0.47 -4.04 10.92
N ALA A 140 -0.15 -3.36 9.82
CA ALA A 140 0.42 -3.96 8.63
C ALA A 140 1.95 -3.75 8.58
N ALA A 141 2.68 -4.79 8.16
CA ALA A 141 4.08 -4.67 7.79
C ALA A 141 4.20 -4.06 6.39
N VAL A 142 5.32 -3.39 6.11
CA VAL A 142 5.62 -2.82 4.79
C VAL A 142 6.88 -3.46 4.22
N MET A 143 6.79 -3.96 3.00
CA MET A 143 7.94 -4.30 2.17
C MET A 143 8.10 -3.22 1.10
N LEU A 144 9.06 -2.33 1.32
CA LEU A 144 9.36 -1.23 0.41
C LEU A 144 10.42 -1.66 -0.60
N ILE A 145 10.10 -1.57 -1.89
CA ILE A 145 11.02 -1.79 -2.99
C ILE A 145 11.40 -0.42 -3.55
N THR A 146 12.66 -0.06 -3.47
CA THR A 146 13.18 1.22 -3.95
C THR A 146 14.69 1.13 -4.22
N HIS A 147 15.18 2.04 -5.04
CA HIS A 147 16.61 2.24 -5.28
C HIS A 147 17.16 3.44 -4.47
N ASP A 148 16.34 4.14 -3.72
CA ASP A 148 16.74 5.29 -2.91
C ASP A 148 17.27 4.84 -1.54
N MET A 149 18.59 4.82 -1.40
CA MET A 149 19.26 4.39 -0.17
C MET A 149 18.99 5.34 1.00
N GLY A 150 18.78 6.63 0.73
CA GLY A 150 18.42 7.61 1.77
C GLY A 150 17.08 7.31 2.39
N VAL A 151 16.08 7.01 1.57
CA VAL A 151 14.74 6.59 2.03
C VAL A 151 14.84 5.32 2.88
N ILE A 152 15.61 4.32 2.43
CA ILE A 152 15.80 3.07 3.17
C ILE A 152 16.44 3.34 4.54
N ALA A 153 17.50 4.13 4.57
CA ALA A 153 18.22 4.45 5.82
C ALA A 153 17.33 5.14 6.87
N GLU A 154 16.45 6.04 6.42
CA GLU A 154 15.58 6.81 7.32
C GLU A 154 14.31 6.08 7.74
N THR A 155 13.81 5.17 6.91
CA THR A 155 12.45 4.63 7.11
C THR A 155 12.37 3.16 7.42
N CYS A 156 13.36 2.37 7.01
CA CYS A 156 13.32 0.92 7.13
C CYS A 156 14.03 0.41 8.39
N ASP A 157 13.55 -0.69 8.94
CA ASP A 157 14.18 -1.38 10.08
C ASP A 157 15.23 -2.37 9.60
N ARG A 158 14.94 -3.05 8.49
CA ARG A 158 15.81 -4.03 7.85
C ARG A 158 15.88 -3.80 6.36
N VAL A 159 16.96 -4.23 5.75
CA VAL A 159 17.16 -4.14 4.30
C VAL A 159 17.65 -5.47 3.75
N ALA A 160 17.18 -5.81 2.55
CA ALA A 160 17.71 -6.88 1.72
C ALA A 160 18.26 -6.27 0.43
N VAL A 161 19.56 -6.40 0.21
CA VAL A 161 20.22 -5.92 -1.00
C VAL A 161 20.19 -7.03 -2.04
N MET A 162 19.67 -6.72 -3.23
CA MET A 162 19.57 -7.66 -4.33
C MET A 162 20.58 -7.34 -5.44
N TYR A 163 21.21 -8.36 -5.97
CA TYR A 163 22.08 -8.26 -7.13
C TYR A 163 21.85 -9.48 -8.06
N ALA A 164 21.66 -9.21 -9.34
CA ALA A 164 21.43 -10.24 -10.36
C ALA A 164 20.36 -11.29 -9.97
N GLY A 165 19.24 -10.83 -9.37
CA GLY A 165 18.13 -11.70 -8.97
C GLY A 165 18.36 -12.53 -7.71
N ARG A 166 19.43 -12.25 -6.96
CA ARG A 166 19.76 -12.94 -5.71
C ARG A 166 19.92 -11.93 -4.57
N ILE A 167 19.59 -12.34 -3.36
CA ILE A 167 19.91 -11.56 -2.16
C ILE A 167 21.41 -11.69 -1.92
N ALA A 168 22.10 -10.54 -2.00
CA ALA A 168 23.53 -10.45 -1.74
C ALA A 168 23.81 -10.24 -0.24
N GLU A 169 22.96 -9.46 0.42
CA GLU A 169 23.07 -9.12 1.84
C GLU A 169 21.69 -8.87 2.44
N ILE A 170 21.51 -9.19 3.72
CA ILE A 170 20.27 -8.91 4.46
C ILE A 170 20.59 -8.68 5.93
N GLY A 171 20.08 -7.63 6.52
CA GLY A 171 20.30 -7.31 7.93
C GLY A 171 19.57 -6.07 8.41
N PRO A 172 19.82 -5.65 9.65
CA PRO A 172 19.39 -4.34 10.14
C PRO A 172 19.97 -3.22 9.28
N VAL A 173 19.19 -2.16 9.05
CA VAL A 173 19.61 -1.05 8.17
C VAL A 173 20.95 -0.46 8.59
N HIS A 174 21.14 -0.22 9.88
CA HIS A 174 22.37 0.38 10.43
C HIS A 174 23.63 -0.49 10.30
N GLU A 175 23.50 -1.78 10.01
CA GLU A 175 24.63 -2.68 9.78
C GLU A 175 24.97 -2.80 8.29
N VAL A 176 23.97 -2.69 7.42
CA VAL A 176 24.10 -2.92 5.98
C VAL A 176 24.40 -1.63 5.20
N ILE A 177 23.94 -0.47 5.69
CA ILE A 177 24.04 0.84 4.99
C ILE A 177 25.11 1.76 5.61
N ASN A 178 26.02 1.28 6.41
CA ASN A 178 27.14 2.06 6.95
C ASN A 178 28.36 2.02 6.03
#